data_2330b1dfb9b66e2e68a88de3b1b2514f
#
_entry.id   2330b1dfb9b66e2e68a88de3b1b2514f
#
_cell.length_a   1.000
_cell.length_b   1.000
_cell.length_c   1.000
_cell.angle_alpha   90.00
_cell.angle_beta   90.00
_cell.angle_gamma   90.00
#
_symmetry.space_group_name_H-M   'P 1'
#
loop_
_entity.id
_entity.type
_entity.pdbx_description
1 polymer ?
#
loop_
_entity_poly.entity_id
_entity_poly.type
_entity_poly.pdbx_seq_one_letter_code
_entity_poly.pdbx_strand_id
1 'polypeptide(L)'
;MAEIQIKKDTTIYHKDTPVRAVGILIEGQVSMKLAHGEITLEAGDGIGFLDLFQLSHSCDYVALTDVVVDSYPYRSEESFRQLFDQDPTLAPTFIWAALKQFFHVEELYSMTKYRCNALYTALMEFYRDYTRFSKQYALPTKHLPGLENVQPLELGNTPYAFLSRYYKDMENICLSESLAPLFERRGFVIGFLLRVSQDLHLYLTSYEEMYDYISELSILLINEDHLDFVDLY
;
A
#
# COMPACT_ATOMS: atom_id res chain seq x y z
N MET A 1 9.91 21.70 14.77
CA MET A 1 10.09 20.33 15.24
C MET A 1 9.59 20.25 16.66
N ALA A 2 8.73 19.32 16.99
CA ALA A 2 8.27 19.07 18.34
C ALA A 2 8.16 17.55 18.56
N GLU A 3 8.83 17.06 19.60
CA GLU A 3 8.63 15.69 20.08
C GLU A 3 7.28 15.61 20.81
N ILE A 4 6.45 14.68 20.42
CA ILE A 4 5.10 14.50 20.96
C ILE A 4 4.98 13.06 21.46
N GLN A 5 4.51 12.91 22.69
CA GLN A 5 4.16 11.61 23.27
C GLN A 5 2.66 11.37 23.10
N ILE A 6 2.30 10.24 22.54
CA ILE A 6 0.92 9.88 22.24
C ILE A 6 0.62 8.53 22.89
N LYS A 7 -0.51 8.44 23.57
CA LYS A 7 -0.92 7.22 24.27
C LYS A 7 -1.46 6.18 23.29
N LYS A 8 -1.27 4.91 23.66
CA LYS A 8 -1.88 3.77 22.99
C LYS A 8 -3.37 4.02 22.69
N ASP A 9 -3.85 3.47 21.59
CA ASP A 9 -5.24 3.55 21.09
C ASP A 9 -5.71 4.98 20.72
N THR A 10 -4.77 5.95 20.60
CA THR A 10 -5.06 7.29 20.14
C THR A 10 -4.91 7.38 18.61
N THR A 11 -5.90 7.95 17.93
CA THR A 11 -5.75 8.28 16.50
C THR A 11 -4.90 9.54 16.37
N ILE A 12 -3.79 9.42 15.66
CA ILE A 12 -2.80 10.50 15.43
C ILE A 12 -3.30 11.41 14.31
N TYR A 13 -3.69 10.80 13.19
CA TYR A 13 -4.30 11.49 12.05
C TYR A 13 -5.55 10.73 11.62
N HIS A 14 -6.63 11.45 11.32
CA HIS A 14 -7.88 10.89 10.83
C HIS A 14 -7.97 10.99 9.31
N LYS A 15 -8.48 9.94 8.68
CA LYS A 15 -8.87 9.95 7.27
C LYS A 15 -9.74 11.17 6.97
N ASP A 16 -9.60 11.72 5.77
CA ASP A 16 -10.33 12.88 5.24
C ASP A 16 -10.10 14.20 6.01
N THR A 17 -9.21 14.22 7.01
CA THR A 17 -8.79 15.48 7.65
C THR A 17 -7.63 16.14 6.92
N PRO A 18 -7.55 17.49 6.91
CA PRO A 18 -6.47 18.18 6.24
C PRO A 18 -5.08 17.79 6.77
N VAL A 19 -4.13 17.58 5.88
CA VAL A 19 -2.73 17.32 6.24
C VAL A 19 -2.13 18.62 6.82
N ARG A 20 -1.88 18.65 8.11
CA ARG A 20 -1.30 19.79 8.83
C ARG A 20 0.08 19.54 9.40
N ALA A 21 0.43 18.29 9.53
CA ALA A 21 1.72 17.84 10.02
C ALA A 21 2.02 16.43 9.45
N VAL A 22 3.30 16.10 9.43
CA VAL A 22 3.79 14.73 9.23
C VAL A 22 4.73 14.40 10.39
N GLY A 23 4.95 13.12 10.64
CA GLY A 23 5.78 12.66 11.74
C GLY A 23 6.82 11.64 11.34
N ILE A 24 7.90 11.57 12.11
CA ILE A 24 8.82 10.44 12.14
C ILE A 24 8.60 9.72 13.45
N LEU A 25 8.30 8.43 13.38
CA LEU A 25 8.12 7.59 14.56
C LEU A 25 9.48 7.31 15.20
N ILE A 26 9.64 7.72 16.45
CA ILE A 26 10.88 7.52 17.22
C ILE A 26 10.80 6.25 18.05
N GLU A 27 9.67 6.03 18.72
CA GLU A 27 9.43 4.85 19.57
C GLU A 27 7.99 4.37 19.45
N GLY A 28 7.80 3.06 19.60
CA GLY A 28 6.51 2.41 19.60
C GLY A 28 6.06 1.94 18.23
N GLN A 29 4.76 1.67 18.08
CA GLN A 29 4.15 1.16 16.86
C GLN A 29 2.88 1.91 16.53
N VAL A 30 2.66 2.16 15.24
CA VAL A 30 1.48 2.84 14.68
C VAL A 30 0.86 1.99 13.59
N SER A 31 -0.47 1.79 13.62
CA SER A 31 -1.20 1.19 12.51
C SER A 31 -1.61 2.28 11.52
N MET A 32 -1.25 2.10 10.25
CA MET A 32 -1.80 2.82 9.11
C MET A 32 -2.97 1.99 8.57
N LYS A 33 -4.22 2.43 8.82
CA LYS A 33 -5.44 1.70 8.49
C LYS A 33 -5.91 2.02 7.08
N LEU A 34 -5.76 1.07 6.18
CA LEU A 34 -6.25 1.12 4.81
C LEU A 34 -7.70 0.59 4.73
N ALA A 35 -8.35 0.77 3.57
CA ALA A 35 -9.72 0.29 3.35
C ALA A 35 -9.86 -1.23 3.56
N HIS A 36 -8.85 -2.02 3.20
CA HIS A 36 -8.89 -3.48 3.21
C HIS A 36 -7.71 -4.13 3.95
N GLY A 37 -7.06 -3.40 4.85
CA GLY A 37 -5.94 -3.92 5.63
C GLY A 37 -5.26 -2.85 6.46
N GLU A 38 -4.15 -3.23 7.04
CA GLU A 38 -3.34 -2.30 7.82
C GLU A 38 -1.85 -2.57 7.62
N ILE A 39 -1.06 -1.52 7.77
CA ILE A 39 0.39 -1.58 7.78
C ILE A 39 0.86 -1.12 9.16
N THR A 40 1.68 -1.93 9.81
CA THR A 40 2.32 -1.54 11.07
C THR A 40 3.59 -0.75 10.77
N LEU A 41 3.62 0.48 11.26
CA LEU A 41 4.77 1.36 11.20
C LEU A 41 5.58 1.24 12.50
N GLU A 42 6.90 1.27 12.35
CA GLU A 42 7.87 1.12 13.45
C GLU A 42 8.85 2.30 13.49
N ALA A 43 9.73 2.31 14.49
CA ALA A 43 10.72 3.39 14.64
C ALA A 43 11.50 3.66 13.33
N GLY A 44 11.56 4.93 12.97
CA GLY A 44 12.13 5.43 11.72
C GLY A 44 11.15 5.49 10.54
N ASP A 45 9.92 5.02 10.69
CA ASP A 45 8.89 5.16 9.67
C ASP A 45 8.23 6.54 9.69
N GLY A 46 7.71 6.95 8.53
CA GLY A 46 6.98 8.20 8.37
C GLY A 46 5.50 8.05 8.67
N ILE A 47 4.94 8.92 9.48
CA ILE A 47 3.50 9.02 9.74
C ILE A 47 2.94 10.16 8.90
N GLY A 48 1.95 9.89 8.03
CA GLY A 48 1.38 10.86 7.10
C GLY A 48 2.22 11.11 5.84
N PHE A 49 3.27 10.34 5.59
CA PHE A 49 4.12 10.47 4.40
C PHE A 49 3.41 10.05 3.11
N LEU A 50 2.48 9.10 3.21
CA LEU A 50 1.58 8.74 2.11
C LEU A 50 0.89 9.98 1.54
N ASP A 51 0.47 10.88 2.42
CA ASP A 51 -0.36 12.04 2.09
C ASP A 51 0.45 13.33 1.92
N LEU A 52 1.77 13.25 1.87
CA LEU A 52 2.62 14.39 1.53
C LEU A 52 2.18 15.00 0.20
N PHE A 53 1.97 16.31 0.19
CA PHE A 53 1.48 17.09 -0.96
C PHE A 53 0.01 16.84 -1.34
N GLN A 54 -0.72 16.06 -0.53
CA GLN A 54 -2.17 15.90 -0.67
C GLN A 54 -2.92 16.93 0.21
N LEU A 55 -4.22 17.08 -0.04
CA LEU A 55 -5.08 18.00 0.73
C LEU A 55 -5.52 17.41 2.05
N SER A 56 -5.73 16.09 2.09
CA SER A 56 -6.23 15.35 3.26
C SER A 56 -5.55 14.00 3.39
N HIS A 57 -5.63 13.46 4.61
CA HIS A 57 -5.16 12.10 4.88
C HIS A 57 -6.08 11.07 4.21
N SER A 58 -5.50 10.08 3.56
CA SER A 58 -6.21 8.99 2.88
C SER A 58 -6.54 7.80 3.79
N CYS A 59 -5.94 7.76 4.98
CA CYS A 59 -6.16 6.70 5.97
C CYS A 59 -6.02 7.21 7.40
N ASP A 60 -6.49 6.40 8.38
CA ASP A 60 -6.26 6.67 9.79
C ASP A 60 -4.89 6.15 10.23
N TYR A 61 -4.23 6.92 11.11
CA TYR A 61 -3.01 6.49 11.80
C TYR A 61 -3.31 6.34 13.28
N VAL A 62 -3.21 5.12 13.83
CA VAL A 62 -3.60 4.79 15.20
C VAL A 62 -2.40 4.24 15.97
N ALA A 63 -2.12 4.78 17.14
CA ALA A 63 -1.06 4.31 18.02
C ALA A 63 -1.41 2.92 18.59
N LEU A 64 -0.62 1.89 18.26
CA LEU A 64 -0.77 0.51 18.79
C LEU A 64 -0.13 0.34 20.15
N THR A 65 0.84 1.17 20.48
CA THR A 65 1.52 1.26 21.77
C THR A 65 1.56 2.71 22.21
N ASP A 66 2.11 3.02 23.39
CA ASP A 66 2.57 4.38 23.67
C ASP A 66 3.67 4.70 22.65
N VAL A 67 3.59 5.86 21.99
CA VAL A 67 4.51 6.25 20.91
C VAL A 67 5.14 7.62 21.16
N VAL A 68 6.34 7.77 20.64
CA VAL A 68 7.06 9.07 20.58
C VAL A 68 7.23 9.42 19.11
N VAL A 69 6.81 10.61 18.71
CA VAL A 69 6.82 11.09 17.33
C VAL A 69 7.49 12.45 17.24
N ASP A 70 8.46 12.57 16.36
CA ASP A 70 8.94 13.89 15.92
C ASP A 70 7.97 14.46 14.90
N SER A 71 7.25 15.51 15.29
CA SER A 71 6.22 16.14 14.46
C SER A 71 6.75 17.38 13.75
N TYR A 72 6.46 17.44 12.45
CA TYR A 72 6.87 18.52 11.55
C TYR A 72 5.63 19.18 10.95
N PRO A 73 5.40 20.48 11.20
CA PRO A 73 4.24 21.18 10.66
C PRO A 73 4.31 21.22 9.13
N TYR A 74 3.20 20.89 8.48
CA TYR A 74 3.03 20.95 7.04
C TYR A 74 1.89 21.92 6.69
N ARG A 75 2.16 22.91 5.84
CA ARG A 75 1.15 23.87 5.35
C ARG A 75 1.12 23.92 3.81
N SER A 76 2.26 23.74 3.20
CA SER A 76 2.45 23.78 1.76
C SER A 76 3.81 23.19 1.39
N GLU A 77 4.04 22.92 0.12
CA GLU A 77 5.36 22.54 -0.39
C GLU A 77 6.45 23.56 0.00
N GLU A 78 6.12 24.85 -0.04
CA GLU A 78 7.07 25.90 0.32
C GLU A 78 7.44 25.86 1.80
N SER A 79 6.49 25.57 2.70
CA SER A 79 6.79 25.42 4.12
C SER A 79 7.72 24.22 4.39
N PHE A 80 7.60 23.19 3.58
CA PHE A 80 8.45 22.00 3.66
C PHE A 80 9.86 22.28 3.10
N ARG A 81 9.96 23.08 2.03
CA ARG A 81 11.25 23.59 1.54
C ARG A 81 11.98 24.36 2.61
N GLN A 82 11.29 25.28 3.29
CA GLN A 82 11.85 26.06 4.38
C GLN A 82 12.34 25.19 5.55
N LEU A 83 11.69 24.06 5.83
CA LEU A 83 12.13 23.11 6.84
C LEU A 83 13.54 22.56 6.52
N PHE A 84 13.76 22.11 5.29
CA PHE A 84 15.08 21.61 4.85
C PHE A 84 16.12 22.75 4.69
N ASP A 85 15.67 23.99 4.51
CA ASP A 85 16.55 25.15 4.50
C ASP A 85 17.10 25.47 5.89
N GLN A 86 16.25 25.28 6.91
CA GLN A 86 16.63 25.52 8.30
C GLN A 86 17.47 24.38 8.87
N ASP A 87 17.16 23.14 8.48
CA ASP A 87 17.89 21.96 8.92
C ASP A 87 18.07 20.94 7.78
N PRO A 88 19.14 21.06 7.00
CA PRO A 88 19.45 20.13 5.91
C PRO A 88 19.69 18.69 6.38
N THR A 89 19.98 18.47 7.68
CA THR A 89 20.24 17.13 8.23
C THR A 89 18.98 16.26 8.29
N LEU A 90 17.79 16.86 8.15
CA LEU A 90 16.53 16.15 8.08
C LEU A 90 16.31 15.44 6.75
N ALA A 91 16.94 15.90 5.67
CA ALA A 91 16.69 15.36 4.33
C ALA A 91 16.92 13.84 4.21
N PRO A 92 18.05 13.28 4.69
CA PRO A 92 18.25 11.83 4.68
C PRO A 92 17.17 11.07 5.46
N THR A 93 16.76 11.58 6.63
CA THR A 93 15.73 10.95 7.49
C THR A 93 14.38 10.89 6.77
N PHE A 94 13.99 11.97 6.11
CA PHE A 94 12.72 12.01 5.36
C PHE A 94 12.74 11.13 4.13
N ILE A 95 13.84 11.11 3.38
CA ILE A 95 14.00 10.21 2.23
C ILE A 95 13.92 8.74 2.69
N TRP A 96 14.60 8.42 3.80
CA TRP A 96 14.60 7.07 4.34
C TRP A 96 13.22 6.63 4.82
N ALA A 97 12.51 7.49 5.55
CA ALA A 97 11.15 7.23 6.00
C ALA A 97 10.17 7.05 4.82
N ALA A 98 10.33 7.83 3.76
CA ALA A 98 9.52 7.69 2.54
C ALA A 98 9.81 6.37 1.80
N LEU A 99 11.07 5.95 1.71
CA LEU A 99 11.47 4.67 1.13
C LEU A 99 10.90 3.49 1.92
N LYS A 100 11.00 3.51 3.24
CA LYS A 100 10.41 2.47 4.10
C LYS A 100 8.91 2.35 3.85
N GLN A 101 8.19 3.48 3.84
CA GLN A 101 6.76 3.46 3.58
C GLN A 101 6.43 2.91 2.20
N PHE A 102 7.25 3.23 1.18
CA PHE A 102 7.09 2.64 -0.14
C PHE A 102 7.22 1.11 -0.10
N PHE A 103 8.22 0.57 0.58
CA PHE A 103 8.42 -0.89 0.66
C PHE A 103 7.31 -1.59 1.44
N HIS A 104 6.77 -1.00 2.50
CA HIS A 104 5.60 -1.56 3.20
C HIS A 104 4.37 -1.66 2.27
N VAL A 105 4.09 -0.62 1.50
CA VAL A 105 2.96 -0.62 0.55
C VAL A 105 3.22 -1.58 -0.62
N GLU A 106 4.45 -1.65 -1.13
CA GLU A 106 4.84 -2.58 -2.19
C GLU A 106 4.71 -4.04 -1.76
N GLU A 107 5.09 -4.36 -0.53
CA GLU A 107 4.94 -5.70 0.03
C GLU A 107 3.46 -6.08 0.12
N LEU A 108 2.61 -5.20 0.66
CA LEU A 108 1.17 -5.41 0.74
C LEU A 108 0.55 -5.63 -0.65
N TYR A 109 0.91 -4.80 -1.62
CA TYR A 109 0.50 -4.94 -3.02
C TYR A 109 0.92 -6.30 -3.60
N SER A 110 2.18 -6.67 -3.42
CA SER A 110 2.73 -7.90 -3.98
C SER A 110 2.08 -9.15 -3.39
N MET A 111 1.82 -9.16 -2.08
CA MET A 111 1.10 -10.24 -1.41
C MET A 111 -0.34 -10.36 -1.93
N THR A 112 -1.03 -9.25 -2.11
CA THR A 112 -2.42 -9.22 -2.60
C THR A 112 -2.49 -9.66 -4.05
N LYS A 113 -1.56 -9.21 -4.89
CA LYS A 113 -1.41 -9.69 -6.27
C LYS A 113 -1.22 -11.20 -6.35
N TYR A 114 -0.37 -11.74 -5.49
CA TYR A 114 -0.17 -13.19 -5.43
C TYR A 114 -1.48 -13.93 -5.07
N ARG A 115 -2.23 -13.42 -4.08
CA ARG A 115 -3.52 -14.01 -3.67
C ARG A 115 -4.56 -13.96 -4.78
N CYS A 116 -4.67 -12.84 -5.51
CA CYS A 116 -5.56 -12.72 -6.68
C CYS A 116 -5.26 -13.78 -7.73
N ASN A 117 -3.99 -13.92 -8.10
CA ASN A 117 -3.58 -14.89 -9.10
C ASN A 117 -3.79 -16.34 -8.65
N ALA A 118 -3.52 -16.64 -7.38
CA ALA A 118 -3.74 -17.96 -6.80
C ALA A 118 -5.23 -18.31 -6.79
N LEU A 119 -6.10 -17.39 -6.37
CA LEU A 119 -7.55 -17.58 -6.35
C LEU A 119 -8.11 -17.78 -7.76
N TYR A 120 -7.74 -16.92 -8.70
CA TYR A 120 -8.12 -17.07 -10.11
C TYR A 120 -7.73 -18.45 -10.67
N THR A 121 -6.47 -18.84 -10.47
CA THR A 121 -5.95 -20.12 -10.96
C THR A 121 -6.72 -21.30 -10.37
N ALA A 122 -6.94 -21.31 -9.05
CA ALA A 122 -7.69 -22.36 -8.37
C ALA A 122 -9.12 -22.47 -8.90
N LEU A 123 -9.79 -21.32 -9.10
CA LEU A 123 -11.16 -21.26 -9.62
C LEU A 123 -11.25 -21.83 -11.04
N MET A 124 -10.31 -21.45 -11.91
CA MET A 124 -10.28 -21.93 -13.30
C MET A 124 -9.91 -23.40 -13.40
N GLU A 125 -9.03 -23.92 -12.56
CA GLU A 125 -8.71 -25.34 -12.48
C GLU A 125 -9.91 -26.16 -12.01
N PHE A 126 -10.57 -25.68 -10.96
CA PHE A 126 -11.78 -26.30 -10.43
C PHE A 126 -12.90 -26.38 -11.49
N TYR A 127 -13.17 -25.31 -12.21
CA TYR A 127 -14.17 -25.26 -13.28
C TYR A 127 -13.82 -26.21 -14.44
N ARG A 128 -12.54 -26.27 -14.82
CA ARG A 128 -12.06 -27.20 -15.83
C ARG A 128 -12.28 -28.65 -15.40
N ASP A 129 -11.96 -29.00 -14.18
CA ASP A 129 -12.13 -30.34 -13.63
C ASP A 129 -13.62 -30.74 -13.53
N TYR A 130 -14.47 -29.81 -13.03
CA TYR A 130 -15.91 -30.01 -13.04
C TYR A 130 -16.45 -30.29 -14.44
N THR A 131 -16.08 -29.53 -15.44
CA THR A 131 -16.51 -29.69 -16.82
C THR A 131 -16.02 -31.05 -17.38
N ARG A 132 -14.81 -31.46 -17.05
CA ARG A 132 -14.24 -32.77 -17.45
C ARG A 132 -15.02 -33.95 -16.85
N PHE A 133 -15.29 -33.89 -15.53
CA PHE A 133 -16.06 -34.91 -14.82
C PHE A 133 -17.49 -34.98 -15.32
N SER A 134 -18.17 -33.88 -15.50
CA SER A 134 -19.54 -33.87 -16.04
C SER A 134 -19.62 -34.54 -17.41
N LYS A 135 -18.67 -34.30 -18.30
CA LYS A 135 -18.58 -34.95 -19.60
C LYS A 135 -18.26 -36.46 -19.48
N GLN A 136 -17.33 -36.84 -18.61
CA GLN A 136 -16.90 -38.20 -18.41
C GLN A 136 -18.03 -39.11 -17.91
N TYR A 137 -18.88 -38.61 -17.03
CA TYR A 137 -19.96 -39.35 -16.37
C TYR A 137 -21.36 -39.03 -16.94
N ALA A 138 -21.43 -38.27 -18.04
CA ALA A 138 -22.67 -37.82 -18.66
C ALA A 138 -23.64 -37.13 -17.69
N LEU A 139 -23.08 -36.35 -16.74
CA LEU A 139 -23.84 -35.58 -15.80
C LEU A 139 -24.33 -34.29 -16.45
N PRO A 140 -25.50 -33.76 -16.04
CA PRO A 140 -25.94 -32.46 -16.52
C PRO A 140 -24.93 -31.38 -16.11
N THR A 141 -24.33 -30.72 -17.08
CA THR A 141 -23.43 -29.59 -16.84
C THR A 141 -24.29 -28.39 -16.45
N LYS A 142 -24.17 -27.94 -15.21
CA LYS A 142 -24.70 -26.64 -14.85
C LYS A 142 -23.82 -25.55 -15.47
N HIS A 143 -24.45 -24.62 -16.13
CA HIS A 143 -23.80 -23.42 -16.62
C HIS A 143 -23.56 -22.50 -15.43
N LEU A 144 -22.34 -22.04 -15.21
CA LEU A 144 -22.00 -21.09 -14.14
C LEU A 144 -21.90 -19.68 -14.76
N PRO A 145 -23.03 -18.95 -14.85
CA PRO A 145 -23.03 -17.63 -15.45
C PRO A 145 -22.13 -16.72 -14.61
N GLY A 146 -21.21 -16.05 -15.24
CA GLY A 146 -20.22 -15.21 -14.58
C GLY A 146 -18.80 -15.78 -14.57
N LEU A 147 -18.63 -17.09 -14.37
CA LEU A 147 -17.31 -17.71 -14.38
C LEU A 147 -16.65 -17.67 -15.77
N GLU A 148 -17.45 -17.76 -16.83
CA GLU A 148 -16.97 -17.66 -18.21
C GLU A 148 -16.48 -16.26 -18.59
N ASN A 149 -16.91 -15.23 -17.84
CA ASN A 149 -16.53 -13.84 -18.05
C ASN A 149 -15.36 -13.40 -17.15
N VAL A 150 -14.94 -14.28 -16.21
CA VAL A 150 -13.80 -13.98 -15.34
C VAL A 150 -12.54 -13.97 -16.19
N GLN A 151 -11.92 -12.80 -16.27
CA GLN A 151 -10.62 -12.63 -16.90
C GLN A 151 -9.54 -12.60 -15.81
N PRO A 152 -8.31 -13.05 -16.13
CA PRO A 152 -7.19 -12.83 -15.22
C PRO A 152 -7.07 -11.33 -14.99
N LEU A 153 -6.85 -10.94 -13.74
CA LEU A 153 -6.54 -9.55 -13.45
C LEU A 153 -5.25 -9.19 -14.18
N GLU A 154 -5.35 -8.42 -15.25
CA GLU A 154 -4.20 -7.85 -15.97
C GLU A 154 -3.57 -6.76 -15.10
N LEU A 155 -2.93 -7.20 -14.03
CA LEU A 155 -2.05 -6.33 -13.26
C LEU A 155 -0.86 -6.02 -14.16
N GLY A 156 -1.01 -4.96 -14.91
CA GLY A 156 -0.12 -4.57 -15.99
C GLY A 156 1.34 -4.72 -15.61
N ASN A 157 2.07 -5.39 -16.48
CA ASN A 157 3.43 -5.89 -16.25
C ASN A 157 4.47 -4.79 -16.07
N THR A 158 4.11 -3.50 -15.95
CA THR A 158 5.16 -2.59 -16.38
C THR A 158 5.47 -1.42 -15.47
N PRO A 159 4.56 -0.61 -14.95
CA PRO A 159 5.02 0.48 -14.09
C PRO A 159 5.54 -0.03 -12.74
N TYR A 160 4.91 -1.04 -12.17
CA TYR A 160 5.21 -1.50 -10.81
C TYR A 160 6.58 -2.19 -10.67
N ALA A 161 6.94 -3.07 -11.60
CA ALA A 161 8.26 -3.71 -11.58
C ALA A 161 9.40 -2.71 -11.77
N PHE A 162 9.17 -1.68 -12.60
CA PHE A 162 10.13 -0.59 -12.77
C PHE A 162 10.26 0.27 -11.52
N LEU A 163 9.14 0.62 -10.87
CA LEU A 163 9.12 1.43 -9.65
C LEU A 163 9.79 0.69 -8.49
N SER A 164 9.49 -0.58 -8.27
CA SER A 164 10.13 -1.40 -7.25
C SER A 164 11.64 -1.41 -7.43
N ARG A 165 12.12 -1.64 -8.66
CA ARG A 165 13.54 -1.59 -8.97
C ARG A 165 14.15 -0.21 -8.74
N TYR A 166 13.46 0.84 -9.20
CA TYR A 166 13.92 2.21 -9.03
C TYR A 166 14.12 2.56 -7.56
N TYR A 167 13.14 2.23 -6.68
CA TYR A 167 13.27 2.52 -5.25
C TYR A 167 14.30 1.65 -4.56
N LYS A 168 14.50 0.40 -5.01
CA LYS A 168 15.58 -0.46 -4.53
C LYS A 168 16.97 0.10 -4.88
N ASP A 169 17.11 0.61 -6.10
CA ASP A 169 18.33 1.28 -6.53
C ASP A 169 18.52 2.58 -5.73
N MET A 170 17.47 3.35 -5.46
CA MET A 170 17.52 4.54 -4.60
C MET A 170 17.88 4.22 -3.15
N GLU A 171 17.38 3.12 -2.59
CA GLU A 171 17.79 2.63 -1.27
C GLU A 171 19.30 2.38 -1.21
N ASN A 172 19.83 1.63 -2.17
CA ASN A 172 21.27 1.36 -2.26
C ASN A 172 22.10 2.63 -2.40
N ILE A 173 21.57 3.60 -3.13
CA ILE A 173 22.18 4.91 -3.33
C ILE A 173 22.21 5.70 -2.00
N CYS A 174 21.10 5.71 -1.25
CA CYS A 174 21.00 6.39 0.04
C CYS A 174 21.93 5.80 1.10
N LEU A 175 22.24 4.51 0.99
CA LEU A 175 23.19 3.82 1.88
C LEU A 175 24.67 4.11 1.52
N SER A 176 24.93 4.69 0.35
CA SER A 176 26.30 5.01 -0.06
C SER A 176 26.67 6.45 0.35
N GLU A 177 27.76 6.58 1.10
CA GLU A 177 28.28 7.89 1.56
C GLU A 177 28.58 8.88 0.41
N SER A 178 28.67 8.39 -0.83
CA SER A 178 28.97 9.21 -2.01
C SER A 178 27.86 10.19 -2.42
N LEU A 179 26.67 10.08 -1.83
CA LEU A 179 25.50 10.86 -2.25
C LEU A 179 25.03 11.92 -1.23
N ALA A 180 25.71 12.06 -0.10
CA ALA A 180 25.48 13.18 0.80
C ALA A 180 25.32 14.54 0.07
N PRO A 181 26.10 14.86 -1.00
CA PRO A 181 25.93 16.09 -1.76
C PRO A 181 24.59 16.21 -2.52
N LEU A 182 23.89 15.11 -2.82
CA LEU A 182 22.58 15.17 -3.47
C LEU A 182 21.49 15.59 -2.49
N PHE A 183 21.62 15.19 -1.22
CA PHE A 183 20.67 15.57 -0.16
C PHE A 183 20.76 17.06 0.20
N GLU A 184 21.90 17.70 -0.08
CA GLU A 184 22.04 19.16 0.04
C GLU A 184 21.28 19.92 -1.05
N ARG A 185 20.86 19.26 -2.12
CA ARG A 185 20.07 19.85 -3.20
C ARG A 185 18.57 19.78 -2.87
N ARG A 186 18.03 20.87 -2.33
CA ARG A 186 16.63 21.04 -1.92
C ARG A 186 15.62 20.53 -2.95
N GLY A 187 15.81 20.88 -4.23
CA GLY A 187 14.94 20.44 -5.31
C GLY A 187 14.90 18.93 -5.50
N PHE A 188 15.99 18.22 -5.21
CA PHE A 188 16.05 16.78 -5.26
C PHE A 188 15.18 16.15 -4.15
N VAL A 189 15.32 16.58 -2.90
CA VAL A 189 14.58 16.04 -1.75
C VAL A 189 13.08 16.21 -1.94
N ILE A 190 12.63 17.43 -2.25
CA ILE A 190 11.20 17.70 -2.46
C ILE A 190 10.66 16.93 -3.66
N GLY A 191 11.39 16.92 -4.78
CA GLY A 191 10.98 16.16 -5.97
C GLY A 191 10.90 14.66 -5.71
N PHE A 192 11.83 14.12 -4.93
CA PHE A 192 11.80 12.72 -4.52
C PHE A 192 10.59 12.40 -3.64
N LEU A 193 10.34 13.19 -2.59
CA LEU A 193 9.20 13.00 -1.69
C LEU A 193 7.86 13.12 -2.43
N LEU A 194 7.73 14.10 -3.34
CA LEU A 194 6.55 14.24 -4.20
C LEU A 194 6.34 12.99 -5.06
N ARG A 195 7.39 12.49 -5.68
CA ARG A 195 7.34 11.29 -6.52
C ARG A 195 6.92 10.06 -5.72
N VAL A 196 7.53 9.83 -4.53
CA VAL A 196 7.17 8.71 -3.66
C VAL A 196 5.69 8.77 -3.28
N SER A 197 5.19 9.93 -2.86
CA SER A 197 3.77 10.10 -2.52
C SER A 197 2.84 9.74 -3.69
N GLN A 198 3.14 10.20 -4.91
CA GLN A 198 2.36 9.86 -6.10
C GLN A 198 2.39 8.35 -6.41
N ASP A 199 3.56 7.73 -6.35
CA ASP A 199 3.73 6.31 -6.63
C ASP A 199 3.07 5.44 -5.54
N LEU A 200 3.07 5.87 -4.27
CA LEU A 200 2.34 5.22 -3.18
C LEU A 200 0.84 5.20 -3.44
N HIS A 201 0.25 6.32 -3.85
CA HIS A 201 -1.17 6.37 -4.20
C HIS A 201 -1.51 5.46 -5.38
N LEU A 202 -0.63 5.37 -6.38
CA LEU A 202 -0.81 4.44 -7.50
C LEU A 202 -0.86 2.98 -7.01
N TYR A 203 0.04 2.58 -6.11
CA TYR A 203 0.05 1.23 -5.54
C TYR A 203 -1.20 0.94 -4.69
N LEU A 204 -1.64 1.90 -3.88
CA LEU A 204 -2.85 1.74 -3.05
C LEU A 204 -4.11 1.65 -3.89
N THR A 205 -4.26 2.45 -4.95
CA THR A 205 -5.38 2.33 -5.88
C THR A 205 -5.44 0.93 -6.49
N SER A 206 -4.32 0.42 -6.99
CA SER A 206 -4.27 -0.94 -7.54
C SER A 206 -4.47 -2.03 -6.49
N TYR A 207 -4.08 -1.80 -5.24
CA TYR A 207 -4.37 -2.68 -4.12
C TYR A 207 -5.88 -2.76 -3.84
N GLU A 208 -6.58 -1.63 -3.85
CA GLU A 208 -8.03 -1.58 -3.68
C GLU A 208 -8.76 -2.29 -4.83
N GLU A 209 -8.36 -2.05 -6.09
CA GLU A 209 -8.89 -2.75 -7.27
C GLU A 209 -8.72 -4.28 -7.16
N MET A 210 -7.60 -4.75 -6.62
CA MET A 210 -7.37 -6.17 -6.38
C MET A 210 -8.30 -6.75 -5.32
N TYR A 211 -8.64 -5.99 -4.29
CA TYR A 211 -9.60 -6.42 -3.27
C TYR A 211 -11.02 -6.50 -3.80
N ASP A 212 -11.43 -5.54 -4.63
CA ASP A 212 -12.73 -5.59 -5.33
C ASP A 212 -12.82 -6.85 -6.21
N TYR A 213 -11.76 -7.14 -6.96
CA TYR A 213 -11.67 -8.36 -7.77
C TYR A 213 -11.74 -9.65 -6.93
N ILE A 214 -11.03 -9.73 -5.79
CA ILE A 214 -11.13 -10.87 -4.86
C ILE A 214 -12.58 -11.02 -4.35
N SER A 215 -13.23 -9.91 -4.04
CA SER A 215 -14.61 -9.91 -3.58
C SER A 215 -15.57 -10.42 -4.64
N GLU A 216 -15.40 -10.01 -5.89
CA GLU A 216 -16.19 -10.52 -7.02
C GLU A 216 -15.99 -12.03 -7.21
N LEU A 217 -14.75 -12.51 -7.19
CA LEU A 217 -14.45 -13.95 -7.29
C LEU A 217 -15.06 -14.74 -6.12
N SER A 218 -15.01 -14.17 -4.92
CA SER A 218 -15.57 -14.81 -3.73
C SER A 218 -17.09 -14.92 -3.78
N ILE A 219 -17.77 -13.89 -4.29
CA ILE A 219 -19.24 -13.91 -4.50
C ILE A 219 -19.62 -15.01 -5.50
N LEU A 220 -18.83 -15.22 -6.56
CA LEU A 220 -19.05 -16.28 -7.53
C LEU A 220 -18.91 -17.67 -6.90
N LEU A 221 -18.04 -17.82 -5.89
CA LEU A 221 -17.84 -19.07 -5.16
C LEU A 221 -18.93 -19.36 -4.10
N ILE A 222 -19.47 -18.32 -3.48
CA ILE A 222 -20.39 -18.45 -2.34
C ILE A 222 -21.86 -18.44 -2.79
N ASN A 223 -22.15 -18.04 -4.02
CA ASN A 223 -23.51 -17.96 -4.50
C ASN A 223 -24.06 -19.37 -4.68
N GLU A 224 -24.79 -19.89 -3.66
CA GLU A 224 -25.36 -21.22 -3.58
C GLU A 224 -26.25 -21.54 -4.79
N ASP A 225 -26.91 -20.56 -5.38
CA ASP A 225 -27.71 -20.72 -6.60
C ASP A 225 -26.87 -21.13 -7.83
N HIS A 226 -25.56 -20.95 -7.78
CA HIS A 226 -24.63 -21.31 -8.83
C HIS A 226 -23.79 -22.55 -8.51
N LEU A 227 -23.67 -22.93 -7.23
CA LEU A 227 -22.78 -23.98 -6.75
C LEU A 227 -23.53 -25.10 -5.99
N ASP A 228 -24.67 -25.55 -6.45
CA ASP A 228 -25.30 -26.80 -5.95
C ASP A 228 -24.41 -28.03 -6.20
N PHE A 229 -23.19 -28.00 -5.66
CA PHE A 229 -22.28 -29.14 -5.67
C PHE A 229 -22.68 -30.24 -4.69
N VAL A 230 -23.64 -29.92 -3.79
CA VAL A 230 -24.13 -30.88 -2.79
C VAL A 230 -24.91 -32.04 -3.44
N ASP A 231 -25.46 -31.85 -4.63
CA ASP A 231 -26.17 -32.90 -5.35
C ASP A 231 -25.26 -33.85 -6.16
N LEU A 232 -23.93 -33.72 -6.05
CA LEU A 232 -22.94 -34.54 -6.74
C LEU A 232 -22.32 -35.64 -5.87
N TYR A 233 -22.73 -35.75 -4.60
CA TYR A 233 -22.38 -36.80 -3.65
C TYR A 233 -23.67 -37.47 -3.14
#